data_68bc64204e0e4b7a854e0baa2af83df8
#
_entry.id   68bc64204e0e4b7a854e0baa2af83df8
#
_cell.length_a   1.000
_cell.length_b   1.000
_cell.length_c   1.000
_cell.angle_alpha   90.00
_cell.angle_beta   90.00
_cell.angle_gamma   90.00
#
_symmetry.space_group_name_H-M   'P 1'
#
loop_
_entity.id
_entity.type
_entity.pdbx_description
1 polymer ?
#
loop_
_entity_poly.entity_id
_entity_poly.type
_entity_poly.pdbx_seq_one_letter_code
_entity_poly.pdbx_strand_id
1 'polypeptide(L)'
;MSIIGNGEMEQQLRAMIEEKDVSDCVEMLGAMPPEKVREHMEQADIFLFTSDFNEGWGAVLNESMNSGCAVVASHAIGSVPFLIRDGENGLIYENGNQKEFEERVEYLIENEENRRKIGLNAYTTIFEHWSPTIAAQRFVRLAMTIMKGEDGATLYNDGPCSVA
;
A
#
# COMPACT_ATOMS: atom_id res chain seq x y z
N MET A 1 -14.48 8.28 5.68
CA MET A 1 -13.79 7.06 5.22
C MET A 1 -14.61 6.43 4.11
N SER A 2 -13.97 6.06 2.99
CA SER A 2 -14.66 5.38 1.88
C SER A 2 -14.20 3.93 1.80
N ILE A 3 -15.15 3.00 1.68
CA ILE A 3 -14.90 1.57 1.49
C ILE A 3 -15.29 1.23 0.05
N ILE A 4 -14.31 0.80 -0.76
CA ILE A 4 -14.50 0.49 -2.17
C ILE A 4 -14.34 -1.01 -2.38
N GLY A 5 -15.35 -1.64 -2.96
CA GLY A 5 -15.39 -3.06 -3.21
C GLY A 5 -16.75 -3.66 -2.88
N ASN A 6 -16.88 -4.96 -3.15
CA ASN A 6 -18.00 -5.78 -2.73
C ASN A 6 -17.49 -7.13 -2.24
N GLY A 7 -18.26 -7.82 -1.43
CA GLY A 7 -17.89 -9.11 -0.88
C GLY A 7 -18.87 -9.62 0.15
N GLU A 8 -18.60 -10.78 0.68
CA GLU A 8 -19.47 -11.47 1.64
C GLU A 8 -19.74 -10.65 2.91
N MET A 9 -18.79 -9.79 3.30
CA MET A 9 -18.88 -8.97 4.51
C MET A 9 -19.70 -7.68 4.32
N GLU A 10 -20.21 -7.39 3.12
CA GLU A 10 -20.89 -6.11 2.84
C GLU A 10 -22.06 -5.83 3.78
N GLN A 11 -22.94 -6.81 3.98
CA GLN A 11 -24.10 -6.64 4.85
C GLN A 11 -23.70 -6.43 6.32
N GLN A 12 -22.68 -7.14 6.77
CA GLN A 12 -22.18 -6.99 8.13
C GLN A 12 -21.53 -5.62 8.35
N LEU A 13 -20.76 -5.13 7.38
CA LEU A 13 -20.15 -3.80 7.46
C LEU A 13 -21.21 -2.70 7.48
N ARG A 14 -22.26 -2.80 6.66
CA ARG A 14 -23.39 -1.85 6.68
C ARG A 14 -24.09 -1.84 8.03
N ALA A 15 -24.37 -3.03 8.61
CA ALA A 15 -24.97 -3.12 9.93
C ALA A 15 -24.07 -2.51 11.02
N MET A 16 -22.75 -2.70 10.95
CA MET A 16 -21.81 -2.08 11.89
C MET A 16 -21.76 -0.55 11.76
N ILE A 17 -21.84 -0.01 10.55
CA ILE A 17 -21.88 1.44 10.31
C ILE A 17 -23.13 2.05 10.97
N GLU A 18 -24.29 1.40 10.83
CA GLU A 18 -25.54 1.82 11.47
C GLU A 18 -25.47 1.68 12.99
N GLU A 19 -25.03 0.52 13.51
CA GLU A 19 -24.93 0.24 14.95
C GLU A 19 -24.00 1.23 15.67
N LYS A 20 -22.91 1.63 15.00
CA LYS A 20 -21.94 2.59 15.56
C LYS A 20 -22.31 4.04 15.31
N ASP A 21 -23.41 4.31 14.60
CA ASP A 21 -23.87 5.66 14.24
C ASP A 21 -22.79 6.51 13.54
N VAL A 22 -22.07 5.90 12.58
CA VAL A 22 -20.98 6.56 11.84
C VAL A 22 -21.28 6.73 10.35
N SER A 23 -22.55 6.68 9.96
CA SER A 23 -23.02 6.80 8.57
C SER A 23 -22.73 8.18 7.95
N ASP A 24 -22.46 9.19 8.77
CA ASP A 24 -22.07 10.54 8.35
C ASP A 24 -20.61 10.64 7.91
N CYS A 25 -19.75 9.71 8.33
CA CYS A 25 -18.32 9.74 8.06
C CYS A 25 -17.77 8.45 7.42
N VAL A 26 -18.58 7.39 7.28
CA VAL A 26 -18.21 6.12 6.64
C VAL A 26 -19.19 5.78 5.54
N GLU A 27 -18.71 5.62 4.32
CA GLU A 27 -19.52 5.25 3.17
C GLU A 27 -19.01 3.99 2.46
N MET A 28 -19.93 3.16 2.02
CA MET A 28 -19.63 1.99 1.18
C MET A 28 -19.99 2.30 -0.27
N LEU A 29 -18.99 2.47 -1.11
CA LEU A 29 -19.13 2.90 -2.51
C LEU A 29 -19.36 1.73 -3.49
N GLY A 30 -19.23 0.48 -3.03
CA GLY A 30 -19.34 -0.69 -3.88
C GLY A 30 -18.15 -0.87 -4.82
N ALA A 31 -18.27 -1.82 -5.76
CA ALA A 31 -17.24 -2.04 -6.77
C ALA A 31 -17.30 -0.97 -7.85
N MET A 32 -16.12 -0.53 -8.31
CA MET A 32 -16.01 0.45 -9.37
C MET A 32 -14.84 0.15 -10.31
N PRO A 33 -14.79 0.75 -11.52
CA PRO A 33 -13.67 0.59 -12.44
C PRO A 33 -12.34 1.07 -11.84
N PRO A 34 -11.20 0.49 -12.25
CA PRO A 34 -9.87 0.83 -11.70
C PRO A 34 -9.53 2.32 -11.77
N GLU A 35 -9.97 3.01 -12.82
CA GLU A 35 -9.76 4.46 -13.00
C GLU A 35 -10.45 5.25 -11.89
N LYS A 36 -11.66 4.82 -11.49
CA LYS A 36 -12.40 5.46 -10.40
C LYS A 36 -11.81 5.15 -9.03
N VAL A 37 -11.33 3.93 -8.82
CA VAL A 37 -10.57 3.59 -7.60
C VAL A 37 -9.36 4.49 -7.45
N ARG A 38 -8.61 4.71 -8.54
CA ARG A 38 -7.46 5.62 -8.55
C ARG A 38 -7.84 7.06 -8.20
N GLU A 39 -8.92 7.59 -8.80
CA GLU A 39 -9.40 8.94 -8.48
C GLU A 39 -9.71 9.09 -6.97
N HIS A 40 -10.25 8.06 -6.34
CA HIS A 40 -10.47 8.06 -4.89
C HIS A 40 -9.16 8.00 -4.08
N MET A 41 -8.19 7.18 -4.52
CA MET A 41 -6.87 7.13 -3.89
C MET A 41 -6.14 8.47 -3.98
N GLU A 42 -6.19 9.14 -5.14
CA GLU A 42 -5.56 10.47 -5.35
C GLU A 42 -6.19 11.58 -4.49
N GLN A 43 -7.41 11.38 -4.00
CA GLN A 43 -8.10 12.30 -3.09
C GLN A 43 -7.98 11.91 -1.63
N ALA A 44 -7.45 10.71 -1.33
CA ALA A 44 -7.33 10.21 0.01
C ALA A 44 -5.97 10.57 0.61
N ASP A 45 -5.97 11.04 1.85
CA ASP A 45 -4.73 11.24 2.61
C ASP A 45 -4.14 9.94 3.15
N ILE A 46 -5.00 8.99 3.53
CA ILE A 46 -4.62 7.74 4.19
C ILE A 46 -5.23 6.56 3.44
N PHE A 47 -4.43 5.52 3.20
CA PHE A 47 -4.89 4.24 2.70
C PHE A 47 -4.71 3.16 3.75
N LEU A 48 -5.78 2.40 4.05
CA LEU A 48 -5.77 1.32 5.02
C LEU A 48 -5.77 -0.02 4.30
N PHE A 49 -4.70 -0.79 4.47
CA PHE A 49 -4.55 -2.10 3.84
C PHE A 49 -4.55 -3.20 4.90
N THR A 50 -5.73 -3.75 5.17
CA THR A 50 -6.00 -4.66 6.29
C THR A 50 -6.04 -6.14 5.89
N SER A 51 -5.51 -6.51 4.73
CA SER A 51 -5.41 -7.91 4.28
C SER A 51 -4.46 -8.74 5.17
N ASP A 52 -4.58 -10.04 5.03
CA ASP A 52 -3.84 -11.04 5.78
C ASP A 52 -2.84 -11.83 4.88
N PHE A 53 -2.33 -12.97 5.37
CA PHE A 53 -1.41 -13.85 4.64
C PHE A 53 -2.00 -14.53 3.39
N ASN A 54 -3.30 -14.39 3.12
CA ASN A 54 -3.92 -14.84 1.88
C ASN A 54 -3.74 -13.83 0.75
N GLU A 55 -3.36 -12.58 1.06
CA GLU A 55 -3.00 -11.60 0.07
C GLU A 55 -1.60 -11.93 -0.50
N GLY A 56 -1.51 -12.18 -1.79
CA GLY A 56 -0.24 -12.41 -2.45
C GLY A 56 0.64 -11.15 -2.45
N TRP A 57 0.86 -10.55 -3.59
CA TRP A 57 1.62 -9.30 -3.67
C TRP A 57 0.85 -8.11 -3.11
N GLY A 58 -0.45 -8.01 -3.40
CA GLY A 58 -1.26 -6.87 -3.00
C GLY A 58 -0.95 -5.61 -3.84
N ALA A 59 -1.16 -5.71 -5.16
CA ALA A 59 -0.84 -4.64 -6.11
C ALA A 59 -1.47 -3.28 -5.76
N VAL A 60 -2.58 -3.29 -5.02
CA VAL A 60 -3.25 -2.08 -4.53
C VAL A 60 -2.34 -1.24 -3.61
N LEU A 61 -1.31 -1.86 -2.97
CA LEU A 61 -0.31 -1.11 -2.22
C LEU A 61 0.54 -0.23 -3.14
N ASN A 62 1.00 -0.78 -4.27
CA ASN A 62 1.72 0.03 -5.26
C ASN A 62 0.87 1.20 -5.76
N GLU A 63 -0.42 0.96 -6.01
CA GLU A 63 -1.36 1.96 -6.52
C GLU A 63 -1.61 3.09 -5.50
N SER A 64 -1.85 2.74 -4.24
CA SER A 64 -2.09 3.71 -3.17
C SER A 64 -0.83 4.53 -2.84
N MET A 65 0.34 3.90 -2.78
CA MET A 65 1.62 4.60 -2.62
C MET A 65 1.90 5.52 -3.81
N ASN A 66 1.64 5.08 -5.04
CA ASN A 66 1.79 5.92 -6.24
C ASN A 66 0.81 7.09 -6.29
N SER A 67 -0.31 6.99 -5.60
CA SER A 67 -1.29 8.08 -5.44
C SER A 67 -0.91 9.06 -4.31
N GLY A 68 0.17 8.80 -3.59
CA GLY A 68 0.67 9.67 -2.51
C GLY A 68 -0.04 9.48 -1.18
N CYS A 69 -0.80 8.39 -1.00
CA CYS A 69 -1.42 8.09 0.29
C CYS A 69 -0.38 7.74 1.36
N ALA A 70 -0.58 8.22 2.58
CA ALA A 70 0.08 7.65 3.74
C ALA A 70 -0.56 6.30 4.06
N VAL A 71 0.19 5.22 3.92
CA VAL A 71 -0.34 3.85 4.05
C VAL A 71 -0.18 3.31 5.46
N VAL A 72 -1.24 2.66 5.97
CA VAL A 72 -1.17 1.76 7.14
C VAL A 72 -1.47 0.35 6.64
N ALA A 73 -0.49 -0.54 6.70
CA ALA A 73 -0.57 -1.88 6.12
C ALA A 73 -0.26 -2.99 7.12
N SER A 74 -0.97 -4.12 6.99
CA SER A 74 -0.65 -5.34 7.72
C SER A 74 0.70 -5.92 7.26
N HIS A 75 1.55 -6.31 8.21
CA HIS A 75 2.84 -6.98 7.91
C HIS A 75 2.67 -8.29 7.12
N ALA A 76 1.47 -8.87 7.14
CA ALA A 76 1.16 -10.15 6.48
C ALA A 76 1.06 -10.07 4.96
N ILE A 77 0.99 -8.86 4.40
CA ILE A 77 0.83 -8.63 2.96
C ILE A 77 2.17 -8.80 2.25
N GLY A 78 2.20 -9.60 1.19
CA GLY A 78 3.44 -10.02 0.52
C GLY A 78 4.34 -8.89 0.00
N SER A 79 3.78 -7.74 -0.42
CA SER A 79 4.57 -6.61 -0.89
C SER A 79 5.12 -5.70 0.21
N VAL A 80 4.58 -5.77 1.43
CA VAL A 80 4.95 -4.87 2.53
C VAL A 80 6.46 -4.92 2.85
N PRO A 81 7.11 -6.09 3.00
CA PRO A 81 8.54 -6.14 3.28
C PRO A 81 9.43 -5.50 2.20
N PHE A 82 8.92 -5.39 0.98
CA PHE A 82 9.66 -4.83 -0.15
C PHE A 82 9.39 -3.34 -0.37
N LEU A 83 8.18 -2.90 -0.09
CA LEU A 83 7.71 -1.55 -0.43
C LEU A 83 7.73 -0.59 0.76
N ILE A 84 7.44 -1.06 1.97
CA ILE A 84 7.29 -0.19 3.15
C ILE A 84 8.52 -0.27 4.05
N ARG A 85 9.04 0.91 4.39
CA ARG A 85 9.94 1.15 5.51
C ARG A 85 9.15 1.82 6.61
N ASP A 86 8.90 1.08 7.69
CA ASP A 86 8.03 1.54 8.80
C ASP A 86 8.46 2.91 9.34
N GLY A 87 7.52 3.83 9.42
CA GLY A 87 7.75 5.21 9.88
C GLY A 87 8.34 6.16 8.84
N GLU A 88 8.83 5.66 7.68
CA GLU A 88 9.45 6.49 6.64
C GLU A 88 8.50 6.77 5.47
N ASN A 89 7.96 5.73 4.83
CA ASN A 89 7.09 5.79 3.66
C ASN A 89 5.77 5.02 3.81
N GLY A 90 5.44 4.61 5.02
CA GLY A 90 4.23 3.92 5.43
C GLY A 90 4.35 3.49 6.88
N LEU A 91 3.26 3.00 7.43
CA LEU A 91 3.22 2.43 8.78
C LEU A 91 2.79 0.96 8.69
N ILE A 92 3.48 0.11 9.45
CA ILE A 92 3.21 -1.33 9.51
C ILE A 92 2.58 -1.65 10.86
N TYR A 93 1.62 -2.56 10.87
CA TYR A 93 1.07 -3.15 12.09
C TYR A 93 1.06 -4.68 12.01
N GLU A 94 1.08 -5.35 13.14
CA GLU A 94 1.03 -6.81 13.22
C GLU A 94 -0.39 -7.31 12.89
N ASN A 95 -0.49 -8.28 11.99
CA ASN A 95 -1.78 -8.86 11.59
C ASN A 95 -2.55 -9.40 12.80
N GLY A 96 -3.82 -8.98 12.94
CA GLY A 96 -4.66 -9.31 14.10
C GLY A 96 -4.46 -8.40 15.31
N ASN A 97 -3.48 -7.51 15.32
CA ASN A 97 -3.26 -6.54 16.40
C ASN A 97 -4.07 -5.26 16.14
N GLN A 98 -5.35 -5.30 16.50
CA GLN A 98 -6.27 -4.19 16.33
C GLN A 98 -5.78 -2.91 17.05
N LYS A 99 -5.23 -3.04 18.24
CA LYS A 99 -4.75 -1.90 19.02
C LYS A 99 -3.63 -1.15 18.30
N GLU A 100 -2.65 -1.88 17.79
CA GLU A 100 -1.56 -1.26 17.02
C GLU A 100 -2.08 -0.61 15.74
N PHE A 101 -3.01 -1.26 15.03
CA PHE A 101 -3.67 -0.67 13.85
C PHE A 101 -4.33 0.67 14.20
N GLU A 102 -5.12 0.72 15.27
CA GLU A 102 -5.78 1.94 15.74
C GLU A 102 -4.75 3.04 16.07
N GLU A 103 -3.69 2.72 16.82
CA GLU A 103 -2.60 3.65 17.16
C GLU A 103 -1.91 4.23 15.92
N ARG A 104 -1.66 3.38 14.89
CA ARG A 104 -1.05 3.81 13.61
C ARG A 104 -1.96 4.75 12.82
N VAL A 105 -3.25 4.46 12.78
CA VAL A 105 -4.25 5.30 12.10
C VAL A 105 -4.41 6.64 12.82
N GLU A 106 -4.58 6.63 14.14
CA GLU A 106 -4.70 7.81 14.99
C GLU A 106 -3.48 8.73 14.82
N TYR A 107 -2.27 8.16 14.83
CA TYR A 107 -1.04 8.90 14.58
C TYR A 107 -1.07 9.69 13.28
N LEU A 108 -1.56 9.09 12.18
CA LEU A 108 -1.65 9.79 10.88
C LEU A 108 -2.77 10.82 10.85
N ILE A 109 -3.87 10.59 11.57
CA ILE A 109 -4.97 11.56 11.66
C ILE A 109 -4.53 12.81 12.41
N GLU A 110 -3.86 12.64 13.54
CA GLU A 110 -3.47 13.74 14.42
C GLU A 110 -2.24 14.53 13.91
N ASN A 111 -1.38 13.90 13.07
CA ASN A 111 -0.12 14.50 12.64
C ASN A 111 -0.11 14.77 11.14
N GLU A 112 -0.74 15.86 10.69
CA GLU A 112 -0.86 16.22 9.27
C GLU A 112 0.50 16.34 8.57
N GLU A 113 1.51 16.94 9.21
CA GLU A 113 2.84 17.09 8.63
C GLU A 113 3.50 15.74 8.35
N ASN A 114 3.46 14.81 9.33
CA ASN A 114 3.99 13.47 9.17
C ASN A 114 3.20 12.67 8.14
N ARG A 115 1.85 12.78 8.14
CA ARG A 115 1.01 12.15 7.12
C ARG A 115 1.42 12.57 5.72
N ARG A 116 1.56 13.87 5.46
CA ARG A 116 2.00 14.40 4.15
C ARG A 116 3.41 13.95 3.78
N LYS A 117 4.33 13.94 4.75
CA LYS A 117 5.71 13.48 4.53
C LYS A 117 5.76 11.99 4.17
N ILE A 118 5.03 11.15 4.91
CA ILE A 118 4.94 9.71 4.64
C ILE A 118 4.34 9.44 3.27
N GLY A 119 3.25 10.12 2.91
CA GLY A 119 2.62 9.98 1.59
C GLY A 119 3.55 10.40 0.44
N LEU A 120 4.27 11.51 0.60
CA LEU A 120 5.27 11.94 -0.40
C LEU A 120 6.41 10.93 -0.55
N ASN A 121 6.90 10.38 0.55
CA ASN A 121 7.94 9.34 0.53
C ASN A 121 7.42 8.04 -0.11
N ALA A 122 6.15 7.68 0.13
CA ALA A 122 5.49 6.55 -0.53
C ALA A 122 5.47 6.73 -2.05
N TYR A 123 5.00 7.88 -2.53
CA TYR A 123 5.02 8.23 -3.95
C TYR A 123 6.44 8.16 -4.55
N THR A 124 7.41 8.77 -3.89
CA THR A 124 8.81 8.77 -4.33
C THR A 124 9.37 7.36 -4.44
N THR A 125 9.06 6.49 -3.48
CA THR A 125 9.47 5.08 -3.49
C THR A 125 8.98 4.37 -4.75
N ILE A 126 7.71 4.53 -5.11
CA ILE A 126 7.16 3.90 -6.32
C ILE A 126 7.74 4.53 -7.57
N PHE A 127 7.76 5.85 -7.64
CA PHE A 127 8.21 6.58 -8.83
C PHE A 127 9.69 6.31 -9.17
N GLU A 128 10.57 6.34 -8.16
CA GLU A 128 12.02 6.25 -8.35
C GLU A 128 12.56 4.81 -8.32
N HIS A 129 11.88 3.88 -7.62
CA HIS A 129 12.42 2.52 -7.42
C HIS A 129 11.55 1.42 -8.00
N TRP A 130 10.21 1.56 -8.01
CA TRP A 130 9.28 0.50 -8.37
C TRP A 130 8.42 0.80 -9.60
N SER A 131 8.74 1.86 -10.36
CA SER A 131 8.00 2.15 -11.59
C SER A 131 8.24 1.08 -12.66
N PRO A 132 7.26 0.85 -13.56
CA PRO A 132 7.43 -0.11 -14.67
C PRO A 132 8.67 0.17 -15.52
N THR A 133 9.03 1.44 -15.70
CA THR A 133 10.22 1.85 -16.46
C THR A 133 11.50 1.37 -15.77
N ILE A 134 11.63 1.60 -14.46
CA ILE A 134 12.78 1.13 -13.67
C ILE A 134 12.85 -0.39 -13.64
N ALA A 135 11.71 -1.07 -13.45
CA ALA A 135 11.65 -2.52 -13.47
C ALA A 135 12.13 -3.10 -14.82
N ALA A 136 11.67 -2.53 -15.93
CA ALA A 136 12.11 -2.95 -17.27
C ALA A 136 13.61 -2.71 -17.51
N GLN A 137 14.12 -1.54 -17.13
CA GLN A 137 15.54 -1.22 -17.26
C GLN A 137 16.44 -2.16 -16.44
N ARG A 138 16.05 -2.41 -15.18
CA ARG A 138 16.76 -3.33 -14.29
C ARG A 138 16.73 -4.77 -14.82
N PHE A 139 15.57 -5.22 -15.30
CA PHE A 139 15.43 -6.55 -15.90
C PHE A 139 16.33 -6.74 -17.12
N VAL A 140 16.33 -5.80 -18.07
CA VAL A 140 17.21 -5.86 -19.25
C VAL A 140 18.67 -5.89 -18.85
N ARG A 141 19.09 -5.07 -17.92
CA ARG A 141 20.46 -5.03 -17.44
C ARG A 141 20.87 -6.35 -16.78
N LEU A 142 20.00 -6.89 -15.89
CA LEU A 142 20.25 -8.18 -15.25
C LEU A 142 20.39 -9.31 -16.28
N ALA A 143 19.47 -9.37 -17.25
CA ALA A 143 19.51 -10.36 -18.33
C ALA A 143 20.82 -10.27 -19.12
N MET A 144 21.26 -9.07 -19.49
CA MET A 144 22.54 -8.85 -20.20
C MET A 144 23.76 -9.28 -19.37
N THR A 145 23.74 -9.03 -18.05
CA THR A 145 24.81 -9.44 -17.12
C THR A 145 24.92 -10.97 -17.08
N ILE A 146 23.79 -11.65 -16.89
CA ILE A 146 23.73 -13.13 -16.88
C ILE A 146 24.16 -13.73 -18.22
N MET A 147 23.72 -13.16 -19.35
CA MET A 147 24.11 -13.62 -20.69
C MET A 147 25.62 -13.51 -20.97
N LYS A 148 26.32 -12.61 -20.31
CA LYS A 148 27.80 -12.49 -20.37
C LYS A 148 28.52 -13.46 -19.44
N GLY A 149 27.79 -14.24 -18.64
CA GLY A 149 28.36 -15.13 -17.62
C GLY A 149 28.85 -14.42 -16.37
N GLU A 150 28.41 -13.18 -16.15
CA GLU A 150 28.70 -12.40 -14.95
C GLU A 150 27.68 -12.69 -13.86
N ASP A 151 28.08 -12.53 -12.57
CA ASP A 151 27.15 -12.69 -11.46
C ASP A 151 26.19 -11.49 -11.38
N GLY A 152 24.90 -11.76 -11.50
CA GLY A 152 23.86 -10.76 -11.39
C GLY A 152 23.30 -10.56 -9.96
N ALA A 153 23.68 -11.43 -9.01
CA ALA A 153 23.08 -11.44 -7.67
C ALA A 153 23.37 -10.16 -6.86
N THR A 154 24.47 -9.48 -7.15
CA THR A 154 24.87 -8.24 -6.45
C THR A 154 24.56 -6.97 -7.24
N LEU A 155 23.82 -7.08 -8.35
CA LEU A 155 23.59 -5.95 -9.24
C LEU A 155 22.68 -4.89 -8.63
N TYR A 156 21.70 -5.32 -7.79
CA TYR A 156 20.76 -4.47 -7.10
C TYR A 156 20.57 -4.94 -5.66
N ASN A 157 20.59 -3.99 -4.72
CA ASN A 157 20.42 -4.28 -3.30
C ASN A 157 18.97 -4.13 -2.83
N ASP A 158 18.11 -3.50 -3.63
CA ASP A 158 16.70 -3.26 -3.36
C ASP A 158 15.89 -3.14 -4.65
N GLY A 159 14.56 -3.15 -4.54
CA GLY A 159 13.64 -2.93 -5.63
C GLY A 159 13.57 -4.09 -6.64
N PRO A 160 13.00 -3.86 -7.83
CA PRO A 160 12.88 -4.90 -8.85
C PRO A 160 14.22 -5.52 -9.22
N CYS A 161 14.26 -6.84 -9.36
CA CYS A 161 15.46 -7.62 -9.69
C CYS A 161 16.53 -7.68 -8.60
N SER A 162 16.25 -7.23 -7.37
CA SER A 162 17.12 -7.53 -6.22
C SER A 162 16.93 -8.99 -5.76
N VAL A 163 17.91 -9.50 -5.02
CA VAL A 163 17.79 -10.78 -4.32
C VAL A 163 16.84 -10.59 -3.13
N ALA A 164 15.91 -11.51 -2.94
CA ALA A 164 14.98 -11.53 -1.82
C ALA A 164 15.65 -11.96 -0.51
#